data_f7093b6f2e546e2b355d6255623f30f8
#
_entry.id   f7093b6f2e546e2b355d6255623f30f8
#
_cell.length_a   1.000
_cell.length_b   1.000
_cell.length_c   1.000
_cell.angle_alpha   90.00
_cell.angle_beta   90.00
_cell.angle_gamma   90.00
#
_symmetry.space_group_name_H-M   'P 1'
#
loop_
_entity.id
_entity.type
_entity.pdbx_description
1 polymer ?
#
loop_
_entity_poly.entity_id
_entity_poly.type
_entity_poly.pdbx_seq_one_letter_code
_entity_poly.pdbx_strand_id
1 'polypeptide(L)'
;MDFKIDKMSLEDLISIKDILTTEFDDFWNYEILKSELESNNSYFFVAKNISGEIVGFSGIKIILDEADIMNIVVKKDFRNNGIGSLLLDYLISYSKSINLKTITLEVNEINIPAIKLYEKFDFEKLGIRKKYYNGENDAIIMSKNFKQCWRKVLQIINFECAWNNFRNS
;
A
#
# COMPACT_ATOMS: atom_id res chain seq x y z
N MET A 1 22.16 3.01 -0.68
CA MET A 1 21.57 3.85 0.38
C MET A 1 20.60 2.98 1.15
N ASP A 2 20.71 2.96 2.47
CA ASP A 2 19.82 2.15 3.30
C ASP A 2 18.63 3.02 3.74
N PHE A 3 17.43 2.50 3.53
CA PHE A 3 16.18 3.13 3.93
C PHE A 3 15.45 2.21 4.90
N LYS A 4 14.82 2.78 5.92
CA LYS A 4 14.00 2.07 6.89
C LYS A 4 12.55 2.46 6.71
N ILE A 5 11.64 1.48 6.78
CA ILE A 5 10.20 1.74 6.80
C ILE A 5 9.70 1.64 8.23
N ASP A 6 9.02 2.68 8.67
CA ASP A 6 8.34 2.75 9.96
C ASP A 6 6.86 3.11 9.78
N LYS A 7 6.02 2.80 10.77
CA LYS A 7 4.65 3.31 10.81
C LYS A 7 4.70 4.83 10.97
N MET A 8 3.94 5.55 10.17
CA MET A 8 3.87 7.01 10.24
C MET A 8 3.21 7.46 11.53
N SER A 9 3.83 8.36 12.25
CA SER A 9 3.28 9.06 13.41
C SER A 9 2.71 10.43 13.02
N LEU A 10 1.94 11.05 13.91
CA LEU A 10 1.50 12.42 13.70
C LEU A 10 2.69 13.41 13.67
N GLU A 11 3.75 13.14 14.44
CA GLU A 11 4.99 13.92 14.46
C GLU A 11 5.71 13.84 13.11
N ASP A 12 5.75 12.65 12.48
CA ASP A 12 6.28 12.47 11.14
C ASP A 12 5.50 13.33 10.13
N LEU A 13 4.17 13.31 10.17
CA LEU A 13 3.33 14.10 9.28
C LEU A 13 3.54 15.60 9.50
N ILE A 14 3.63 16.06 10.75
CA ILE A 14 3.92 17.45 11.07
C ILE A 14 5.27 17.88 10.50
N SER A 15 6.29 17.04 10.57
CA SER A 15 7.64 17.34 10.10
C SER A 15 7.73 17.58 8.59
N ILE A 16 6.82 17.02 7.80
CA ILE A 16 6.79 17.18 6.33
C ILE A 16 5.66 18.11 5.85
N LYS A 17 4.88 18.69 6.76
CA LYS A 17 3.69 19.49 6.43
C LYS A 17 3.95 20.56 5.36
N ASP A 18 5.00 21.35 5.53
CA ASP A 18 5.28 22.52 4.68
C ASP A 18 5.91 22.14 3.33
N ILE A 19 6.36 20.89 3.19
CA ILE A 19 7.03 20.39 1.97
C ILE A 19 6.18 19.38 1.19
N LEU A 20 4.96 19.04 1.65
CA LEU A 20 4.09 18.05 0.99
C LEU A 20 3.85 18.37 -0.48
N THR A 21 3.51 19.62 -0.80
CA THR A 21 3.20 20.03 -2.18
C THR A 21 4.46 20.35 -3.00
N THR A 22 5.52 20.85 -2.36
CA THR A 22 6.71 21.35 -3.04
C THR A 22 7.73 20.24 -3.33
N GLU A 23 7.95 19.33 -2.40
CA GLU A 23 8.97 18.30 -2.50
C GLU A 23 8.41 16.90 -2.80
N PHE A 24 7.16 16.64 -2.41
CA PHE A 24 6.53 15.33 -2.65
C PHE A 24 5.57 15.33 -3.85
N ASP A 25 5.11 16.49 -4.35
CA ASP A 25 4.04 16.62 -5.36
C ASP A 25 2.75 15.91 -4.92
N ASP A 26 2.51 15.83 -3.61
CA ASP A 26 1.30 15.23 -3.12
C ASP A 26 0.15 16.23 -3.25
N PHE A 27 -0.94 15.80 -3.89
CA PHE A 27 -2.17 16.60 -3.98
C PHE A 27 -3.03 16.50 -2.72
N TRP A 28 -2.71 15.57 -1.81
CA TRP A 28 -3.33 15.48 -0.52
C TRP A 28 -2.75 16.56 0.40
N ASN A 29 -3.61 17.44 0.88
CA ASN A 29 -3.17 18.43 1.84
C ASN A 29 -3.00 17.81 3.24
N TYR A 30 -2.32 18.54 4.12
CA TYR A 30 -2.05 18.12 5.49
C TYR A 30 -3.31 17.67 6.26
N GLU A 31 -4.44 18.39 6.11
CA GLU A 31 -5.67 18.10 6.86
C GLU A 31 -6.31 16.77 6.40
N ILE A 32 -6.26 16.46 5.11
CA ILE A 32 -6.72 15.18 4.58
C ILE A 32 -5.84 14.04 5.12
N LEU A 33 -4.51 14.18 5.01
CA LEU A 33 -3.57 13.17 5.50
C LEU A 33 -3.71 12.95 7.01
N LYS A 34 -3.88 14.05 7.78
CA LYS A 34 -4.11 13.97 9.23
C LYS A 34 -5.40 13.22 9.56
N SER A 35 -6.51 13.57 8.91
CA SER A 35 -7.80 12.90 9.09
C SER A 35 -7.72 11.40 8.79
N GLU A 36 -7.03 11.03 7.71
CA GLU A 36 -6.83 9.62 7.36
C GLU A 36 -5.88 8.92 8.34
N LEU A 37 -4.82 9.57 8.81
CA LEU A 37 -3.88 9.01 9.79
C LEU A 37 -4.58 8.73 11.14
N GLU A 38 -5.56 9.53 11.52
CA GLU A 38 -6.38 9.37 12.73
C GLU A 38 -7.52 8.34 12.53
N SER A 39 -7.77 7.89 11.31
CA SER A 39 -8.82 6.92 10.99
C SER A 39 -8.43 5.50 11.44
N ASN A 40 -9.40 4.74 11.94
CA ASN A 40 -9.17 3.37 12.44
C ASN A 40 -8.88 2.34 11.34
N ASN A 41 -9.17 2.64 10.09
CA ASN A 41 -9.02 1.72 8.96
C ASN A 41 -7.97 2.18 7.94
N SER A 42 -7.25 3.26 8.22
CA SER A 42 -6.17 3.76 7.39
C SER A 42 -4.81 3.55 8.07
N TYR A 43 -3.82 3.13 7.29
CA TYR A 43 -2.48 2.81 7.77
C TYR A 43 -1.46 3.48 6.87
N PHE A 44 -0.61 4.31 7.48
CA PHE A 44 0.45 5.03 6.78
C PHE A 44 1.84 4.58 7.23
N PHE A 45 2.77 4.57 6.30
CA PHE A 45 4.16 4.20 6.52
C PHE A 45 5.09 5.23 5.88
N VAL A 46 6.21 5.49 6.53
CA VAL A 46 7.25 6.41 6.08
C VAL A 46 8.53 5.67 5.75
N ALA A 47 9.20 6.08 4.68
CA ALA A 47 10.57 5.69 4.38
C ALA A 47 11.51 6.77 4.91
N LYS A 48 12.43 6.37 5.80
CA LYS A 48 13.46 7.25 6.39
C LYS A 48 14.84 6.84 5.88
N ASN A 49 15.68 7.82 5.57
CA ASN A 49 17.10 7.58 5.31
C ASN A 49 17.88 7.41 6.63
N ILE A 50 19.19 7.14 6.54
CA ILE A 50 20.06 6.95 7.74
C ILE A 50 20.15 8.17 8.66
N SER A 51 19.87 9.38 8.17
CA SER A 51 19.82 10.59 9.00
C SER A 51 18.45 10.80 9.67
N GLY A 52 17.48 9.93 9.40
CA GLY A 52 16.11 10.03 9.94
C GLY A 52 15.19 10.94 9.11
N GLU A 53 15.66 11.49 7.99
CA GLU A 53 14.83 12.29 7.10
C GLU A 53 13.80 11.43 6.38
N ILE A 54 12.54 11.91 6.34
CA ILE A 54 11.47 11.26 5.58
C ILE A 54 11.66 11.55 4.09
N VAL A 55 11.87 10.48 3.32
CA VAL A 55 12.14 10.55 1.87
C VAL A 55 11.01 9.98 1.02
N GLY A 56 10.01 9.40 1.66
CA GLY A 56 8.81 8.90 1.02
C GLY A 56 7.78 8.44 2.05
N PHE A 57 6.54 8.28 1.63
CA PHE A 57 5.48 7.70 2.44
C PHE A 57 4.45 6.99 1.57
N SER A 58 3.65 6.15 2.20
CA SER A 58 2.56 5.44 1.54
C SER A 58 1.42 5.21 2.51
N GLY A 59 0.19 5.09 1.97
CA GLY A 59 -1.00 4.84 2.76
C GLY A 59 -1.90 3.79 2.12
N ILE A 60 -2.54 2.97 2.97
CA ILE A 60 -3.61 2.07 2.58
C ILE A 60 -4.83 2.29 3.47
N LYS A 61 -6.01 2.08 2.88
CA LYS A 61 -7.29 2.03 3.58
C LYS A 61 -7.85 0.62 3.50
N ILE A 62 -8.23 0.05 4.65
CA ILE A 62 -8.71 -1.33 4.73
C ILE A 62 -10.23 -1.31 4.86
N ILE A 63 -10.88 -2.08 4.00
CA ILE A 63 -12.33 -2.27 3.99
C ILE A 63 -12.59 -3.77 3.94
N LEU A 64 -13.05 -4.34 5.05
CA LEU A 64 -13.24 -5.79 5.23
C LEU A 64 -11.91 -6.55 5.06
N ASP A 65 -11.78 -7.33 4.00
CA ASP A 65 -10.62 -8.16 3.67
C ASP A 65 -9.86 -7.68 2.43
N GLU A 66 -10.07 -6.43 2.04
CA GLU A 66 -9.43 -5.75 0.93
C GLU A 66 -8.75 -4.45 1.38
N ALA A 67 -7.74 -4.01 0.67
CA ALA A 67 -7.11 -2.71 0.88
C ALA A 67 -7.07 -1.89 -0.41
N ASP A 68 -7.24 -0.58 -0.26
CA ASP A 68 -6.98 0.40 -1.32
C ASP A 68 -5.69 1.16 -1.00
N ILE A 69 -4.74 1.16 -1.93
CA ILE A 69 -3.57 2.05 -1.85
C ILE A 69 -4.04 3.47 -2.14
N MET A 70 -3.98 4.32 -1.11
CA MET A 70 -4.39 5.71 -1.21
C MET A 70 -3.33 6.57 -1.89
N ASN A 71 -2.07 6.35 -1.53
CA ASN A 71 -0.93 7.01 -2.15
C ASN A 71 0.38 6.22 -1.96
N ILE A 72 1.34 6.47 -2.84
CA ILE A 72 2.76 6.14 -2.69
C ILE A 72 3.52 7.35 -3.23
N VAL A 73 4.21 8.05 -2.35
CA VAL A 73 4.85 9.32 -2.67
C VAL A 73 6.33 9.26 -2.29
N VAL A 74 7.18 9.75 -3.18
CA VAL A 74 8.64 9.82 -2.96
C VAL A 74 9.09 11.26 -3.19
N LYS A 75 9.86 11.79 -2.25
CA LYS A 75 10.48 13.10 -2.31
C LYS A 75 11.27 13.24 -3.62
N LYS A 76 11.12 14.37 -4.32
CA LYS A 76 11.63 14.58 -5.69
C LYS A 76 13.09 14.17 -5.85
N ASP A 77 13.95 14.65 -4.95
CA ASP A 77 15.40 14.42 -5.01
C ASP A 77 15.79 12.97 -4.72
N PHE A 78 14.87 12.18 -4.17
CA PHE A 78 15.09 10.78 -3.83
C PHE A 78 14.41 9.79 -4.80
N ARG A 79 13.77 10.29 -5.88
CA ARG A 79 13.17 9.43 -6.92
C ARG A 79 14.23 8.62 -7.65
N ASN A 80 13.82 7.52 -8.27
CA ASN A 80 14.69 6.59 -9.00
C ASN A 80 15.73 5.85 -8.15
N ASN A 81 15.65 5.93 -6.81
CA ASN A 81 16.49 5.19 -5.85
C ASN A 81 15.79 3.94 -5.26
N GLY A 82 14.70 3.47 -5.89
CA GLY A 82 13.99 2.26 -5.46
C GLY A 82 13.03 2.45 -4.28
N ILE A 83 12.87 3.65 -3.72
CA ILE A 83 12.04 3.92 -2.54
C ILE A 83 10.56 3.59 -2.79
N GLY A 84 10.03 3.93 -3.98
CA GLY A 84 8.66 3.57 -4.34
C GLY A 84 8.44 2.05 -4.36
N SER A 85 9.43 1.29 -4.84
CA SER A 85 9.40 -0.19 -4.80
C SER A 85 9.44 -0.71 -3.37
N LEU A 86 10.27 -0.11 -2.51
CA LEU A 86 10.38 -0.49 -1.10
C LEU A 86 9.07 -0.24 -0.34
N LEU A 87 8.43 0.92 -0.55
CA LEU A 87 7.13 1.26 0.05
C LEU A 87 6.03 0.31 -0.43
N LEU A 88 5.97 0.03 -1.74
CA LEU A 88 4.97 -0.88 -2.30
C LEU A 88 5.16 -2.32 -1.80
N ASP A 89 6.40 -2.82 -1.74
CA ASP A 89 6.71 -4.15 -1.20
C ASP A 89 6.29 -4.26 0.27
N TYR A 90 6.54 -3.20 1.05
CA TYR A 90 6.11 -3.12 2.44
C TYR A 90 4.57 -3.19 2.58
N LEU A 91 3.81 -2.42 1.77
CA LEU A 91 2.35 -2.45 1.77
C LEU A 91 1.81 -3.85 1.42
N ILE A 92 2.40 -4.51 0.42
CA ILE A 92 2.05 -5.87 0.02
C ILE A 92 2.32 -6.86 1.17
N SER A 93 3.48 -6.76 1.80
CA SER A 93 3.88 -7.62 2.92
C SER A 93 3.00 -7.41 4.14
N TYR A 94 2.70 -6.16 4.46
CA TYR A 94 1.77 -5.79 5.53
C TYR A 94 0.36 -6.35 5.27
N SER A 95 -0.18 -6.15 4.07
CA SER A 95 -1.50 -6.66 3.66
C SER A 95 -1.59 -8.19 3.78
N LYS A 96 -0.54 -8.91 3.38
CA LYS A 96 -0.46 -10.37 3.56
C LYS A 96 -0.40 -10.77 5.03
N SER A 97 0.34 -10.02 5.86
CA SER A 97 0.51 -10.34 7.30
C SER A 97 -0.79 -10.28 8.09
N ILE A 98 -1.74 -9.44 7.65
CA ILE A 98 -3.08 -9.31 8.23
C ILE A 98 -4.16 -10.06 7.44
N ASN A 99 -3.75 -10.97 6.54
CA ASN A 99 -4.61 -11.87 5.77
C ASN A 99 -5.63 -11.18 4.85
N LEU A 100 -5.29 -10.03 4.27
CA LEU A 100 -6.11 -9.44 3.22
C LEU A 100 -6.11 -10.34 1.98
N LYS A 101 -7.19 -10.30 1.22
CA LYS A 101 -7.37 -11.08 -0.02
C LYS A 101 -6.84 -10.32 -1.23
N THR A 102 -7.02 -9.01 -1.22
CA THR A 102 -6.77 -8.15 -2.39
C THR A 102 -6.22 -6.81 -1.97
N ILE A 103 -5.38 -6.24 -2.79
CA ILE A 103 -4.96 -4.85 -2.71
C ILE A 103 -5.19 -4.18 -4.06
N THR A 104 -5.85 -3.02 -4.06
CA THR A 104 -6.24 -2.26 -5.24
C THR A 104 -5.62 -0.87 -5.23
N LEU A 105 -5.62 -0.21 -6.37
CA LEU A 105 -5.20 1.19 -6.53
C LEU A 105 -5.84 1.82 -7.77
N GLU A 106 -5.85 3.16 -7.79
CA GLU A 106 -6.14 3.96 -8.97
C GLU A 106 -4.90 4.76 -9.34
N VAL A 107 -4.50 4.71 -10.60
CA VAL A 107 -3.35 5.45 -11.11
C VAL A 107 -3.72 6.24 -12.35
N ASN A 108 -3.23 7.49 -12.44
CA ASN A 108 -3.43 8.31 -13.63
C ASN A 108 -2.77 7.62 -14.85
N GLU A 109 -3.50 7.50 -15.95
CA GLU A 109 -3.04 6.85 -17.19
C GLU A 109 -1.74 7.44 -17.78
N ILE A 110 -1.46 8.72 -17.48
CA ILE A 110 -0.23 9.39 -17.91
C ILE A 110 0.96 9.13 -16.97
N ASN A 111 0.74 8.54 -15.78
CA ASN A 111 1.81 8.23 -14.83
C ASN A 111 2.49 6.90 -15.17
N ILE A 112 3.17 6.88 -16.31
CA ILE A 112 3.85 5.68 -16.82
C ILE A 112 4.86 5.07 -15.82
N PRO A 113 5.65 5.86 -15.07
CA PRO A 113 6.57 5.29 -14.06
C PRO A 113 5.83 4.51 -12.96
N ALA A 114 4.70 5.02 -12.47
CA ALA A 114 3.91 4.34 -11.44
C ALA A 114 3.24 3.07 -12.00
N ILE A 115 2.67 3.13 -13.20
CA ILE A 115 2.07 1.97 -13.87
C ILE A 115 3.09 0.84 -13.98
N LYS A 116 4.30 1.13 -14.50
CA LYS A 116 5.39 0.14 -14.61
C LYS A 116 5.83 -0.42 -13.25
N LEU A 117 5.81 0.41 -12.20
CA LEU A 117 6.08 -0.04 -10.85
C LEU A 117 5.04 -1.07 -10.42
N TYR A 118 3.75 -0.80 -10.57
CA TYR A 118 2.69 -1.72 -10.18
C TYR A 118 2.71 -3.02 -10.99
N GLU A 119 2.90 -2.94 -12.32
CA GLU A 119 3.07 -4.12 -13.19
C GLU A 119 4.24 -5.01 -12.73
N LYS A 120 5.38 -4.42 -12.36
CA LYS A 120 6.54 -5.16 -11.81
C LYS A 120 6.20 -5.96 -10.54
N PHE A 121 5.21 -5.51 -9.78
CA PHE A 121 4.72 -6.18 -8.57
C PHE A 121 3.48 -7.03 -8.82
N ASP A 122 3.23 -7.43 -10.07
CA ASP A 122 2.12 -8.28 -10.53
C ASP A 122 0.72 -7.69 -10.21
N PHE A 123 0.58 -6.38 -10.24
CA PHE A 123 -0.74 -5.77 -10.30
C PHE A 123 -1.30 -5.88 -11.70
N GLU A 124 -2.54 -6.33 -11.80
CA GLU A 124 -3.26 -6.49 -13.07
C GLU A 124 -4.27 -5.37 -13.25
N LYS A 125 -4.43 -4.90 -14.49
CA LYS A 125 -5.43 -3.89 -14.84
C LYS A 125 -6.82 -4.51 -14.80
N LEU A 126 -7.70 -3.95 -13.96
CA LEU A 126 -9.10 -4.38 -13.84
C LEU A 126 -10.06 -3.53 -14.69
N GLY A 127 -9.78 -2.24 -14.83
CA GLY A 127 -10.69 -1.34 -15.51
C GLY A 127 -10.15 0.07 -15.65
N ILE A 128 -11.02 0.95 -16.12
CA ILE A 128 -10.72 2.37 -16.34
C ILE A 128 -11.89 3.19 -15.78
N ARG A 129 -11.57 4.21 -14.98
CA ARG A 129 -12.53 5.25 -14.58
C ARG A 129 -12.27 6.49 -15.43
N LYS A 130 -13.23 6.79 -16.31
CA LYS A 130 -13.09 7.88 -17.28
C LYS A 130 -13.06 9.26 -16.63
N LYS A 131 -12.13 10.11 -17.08
CA LYS A 131 -12.00 11.52 -16.71
C LYS A 131 -11.92 11.76 -15.19
N TYR A 132 -11.29 10.83 -14.48
CA TYR A 132 -11.21 10.86 -13.02
C TYR A 132 -10.29 11.96 -12.50
N TYR A 133 -9.14 12.16 -13.16
CA TYR A 133 -8.18 13.19 -12.78
C TYR A 133 -8.51 14.51 -13.48
N ASN A 134 -8.97 15.49 -12.70
CA ASN A 134 -9.31 16.86 -13.15
C ASN A 134 -10.33 16.92 -14.30
N GLY A 135 -11.11 15.87 -14.53
CA GLY A 135 -12.05 15.81 -15.63
C GLY A 135 -11.42 15.60 -17.02
N GLU A 136 -10.11 15.33 -17.08
CA GLU A 136 -9.32 15.19 -18.30
C GLU A 136 -8.77 13.78 -18.48
N ASN A 137 -7.95 13.31 -17.54
CA ASN A 137 -7.25 12.03 -17.64
C ASN A 137 -8.03 10.90 -16.95
N ASP A 138 -7.91 9.71 -17.53
CA ASP A 138 -8.52 8.51 -17.00
C ASP A 138 -7.70 7.96 -15.81
N ALA A 139 -8.37 7.29 -14.85
CA ALA A 139 -7.70 6.44 -13.88
C ALA A 139 -7.71 4.99 -14.36
N ILE A 140 -6.55 4.36 -14.35
CA ILE A 140 -6.43 2.91 -14.50
C ILE A 140 -6.62 2.30 -13.11
N ILE A 141 -7.59 1.39 -12.98
CA ILE A 141 -7.80 0.60 -11.76
C ILE A 141 -6.92 -0.64 -11.89
N MET A 142 -6.04 -0.84 -10.90
CA MET A 142 -5.17 -2.02 -10.86
C MET A 142 -5.34 -2.77 -9.55
N SER A 143 -5.16 -4.08 -9.58
CA SER A 143 -5.34 -4.94 -8.41
C SER A 143 -4.32 -6.06 -8.37
N LYS A 144 -4.00 -6.48 -7.15
CA LYS A 144 -3.22 -7.68 -6.88
C LYS A 144 -3.96 -8.56 -5.89
N ASN A 145 -4.31 -9.77 -6.33
CA ASN A 145 -4.91 -10.79 -5.48
C ASN A 145 -3.83 -11.57 -4.73
N PHE A 146 -4.03 -11.77 -3.45
CA PHE A 146 -3.18 -12.63 -2.64
C PHE A 146 -3.72 -14.05 -2.69
N LYS A 147 -2.93 -14.99 -3.22
CA LYS A 147 -3.28 -16.41 -3.17
C LYS A 147 -3.43 -16.84 -1.72
N GLN A 148 -4.61 -17.23 -1.30
CA GLN A 148 -4.81 -17.85 0.01
C GLN A 148 -3.95 -19.11 0.08
N CYS A 149 -3.09 -19.18 1.09
CA CYS A 149 -2.28 -20.38 1.31
C CYS A 149 -3.17 -21.46 1.94
N TRP A 150 -3.81 -22.26 1.12
CA TRP A 150 -4.67 -23.39 1.52
C TRP A 150 -3.96 -24.43 2.41
N ARG A 151 -2.63 -24.36 2.52
CA ARG A 151 -1.85 -25.28 3.37
C ARG A 151 -2.27 -25.23 4.84
N LYS A 152 -2.69 -24.09 5.38
CA LYS A 152 -3.18 -24.00 6.78
C LYS A 152 -4.57 -24.63 6.93
N VAL A 153 -5.43 -24.50 5.93
CA VAL A 153 -6.78 -25.06 5.95
C VAL A 153 -6.72 -26.59 5.86
N LEU A 154 -5.85 -27.15 5.00
CA LEU A 154 -5.64 -28.58 4.90
C LEU A 154 -5.03 -29.22 6.17
N GLN A 155 -4.18 -28.50 6.90
CA GLN A 155 -3.68 -28.98 8.20
C GLN A 155 -4.78 -29.05 9.26
N ILE A 156 -5.70 -28.08 9.29
CA ILE A 156 -6.84 -28.08 10.23
C ILE A 156 -7.80 -29.21 9.86
N ILE A 157 -8.13 -29.38 8.59
CA ILE A 157 -9.03 -30.45 8.12
C ILE A 157 -8.42 -31.84 8.37
N ASN A 158 -7.11 -32.02 8.13
CA ASN A 158 -6.42 -33.27 8.44
C ASN A 158 -6.34 -33.55 9.95
N PHE A 159 -6.28 -32.51 10.80
CA PHE A 159 -6.31 -32.68 12.26
C PHE A 159 -7.70 -33.12 12.75
N GLU A 160 -8.77 -32.57 12.19
CA GLU A 160 -10.15 -32.99 12.53
C GLU A 160 -10.47 -34.39 12.02
N CYS A 161 -9.99 -34.81 10.84
CA CYS A 161 -10.14 -36.17 10.36
C CYS A 161 -9.33 -37.19 11.19
N ALA A 162 -8.14 -36.82 11.66
CA ALA A 162 -7.36 -37.68 12.54
C ALA A 162 -7.99 -37.83 13.93
N TRP A 163 -8.60 -36.76 14.47
CA TRP A 163 -9.26 -36.74 15.77
C TRP A 163 -10.56 -37.56 15.81
N ASN A 164 -11.32 -37.60 14.70
CA ASN A 164 -12.55 -38.37 14.59
C ASN A 164 -12.28 -39.88 14.44
N ASN A 165 -11.14 -40.30 13.89
CA ASN A 165 -10.74 -41.70 13.80
C ASN A 165 -10.25 -42.27 15.14
N PHE A 166 -9.84 -41.45 16.10
CA PHE A 166 -9.41 -41.89 17.43
C PHE A 166 -10.57 -42.07 18.42
N ARG A 167 -11.80 -41.60 18.10
CA ARG A 167 -13.00 -41.74 18.94
C ARG A 167 -13.82 -43.00 18.62
N ASN A 168 -13.52 -43.69 17.52
CA ASN A 168 -14.28 -44.86 17.05
C ASN A 168 -13.46 -46.17 17.09
N SER A 169 -12.39 -46.21 17.89
CA SER A 169 -11.60 -47.43 18.13
C SER A 169 -11.75 -47.89 19.58
#